data_4e4d7cecd024dda4018b5f06c7aff3bd
#
_entry.id   4e4d7cecd024dda4018b5f06c7aff3bd
#
_cell.length_a   1.000
_cell.length_b   1.000
_cell.length_c   1.000
_cell.angle_alpha   90.00
_cell.angle_beta   90.00
_cell.angle_gamma   90.00
#
_symmetry.space_group_name_H-M   'P 1'
#
loop_
_entity.id
_entity.type
_entity.pdbx_description
1 polymer ?
#
loop_
_entity_poly.entity_id
_entity_poly.type
_entity_poly.pdbx_seq_one_letter_code
_entity_poly.pdbx_strand_id
1 'polypeptide(L)'
;MFPIVVYDTNILLSSIGWGGTPVHCLDLARHGKVDGLTCMEILRELEDKLTTKLNFSSTEMADTFEDLRGFLRIIKINNTLKVVDADPDDDKIIECAVVGSATHIVTGDHHLLSIGIYQEIQIVTAADFYTQFSR
;
A
#
# COMPACT_ATOMS: atom_id res chain seq x y z
N MET A 1 -14.30 -2.82 14.50
CA MET A 1 -12.86 -2.51 14.41
C MET A 1 -12.63 -1.54 13.25
N PHE A 2 -11.85 -0.48 13.49
CA PHE A 2 -11.50 0.45 12.44
C PHE A 2 -10.29 -0.10 11.67
N PRO A 3 -10.40 -0.40 10.38
CA PRO A 3 -9.29 -1.01 9.66
C PRO A 3 -8.11 -0.05 9.49
N ILE A 4 -6.91 -0.59 9.69
CA ILE A 4 -5.65 0.10 9.44
C ILE A 4 -4.94 -0.68 8.33
N VAL A 5 -4.65 -0.03 7.20
CA VAL A 5 -4.26 -0.75 5.99
C VAL A 5 -2.99 -0.18 5.37
N VAL A 6 -2.10 -1.10 4.93
CA VAL A 6 -0.95 -0.76 4.10
C VAL A 6 -1.25 -1.22 2.67
N TYR A 7 -1.09 -0.31 1.71
CA TYR A 7 -1.24 -0.63 0.30
C TYR A 7 0.13 -0.93 -0.29
N ASP A 8 0.29 -2.10 -0.91
CA ASP A 8 1.50 -2.44 -1.65
C ASP A 8 1.76 -1.39 -2.73
N THR A 9 3.02 -1.16 -3.06
CA THR A 9 3.44 -0.21 -4.09
C THR A 9 2.68 -0.42 -5.40
N ASN A 10 2.49 -1.67 -5.83
CA ASN A 10 1.79 -1.96 -7.08
C ASN A 10 0.30 -1.61 -7.02
N ILE A 11 -0.32 -1.66 -5.84
CA ILE A 11 -1.70 -1.21 -5.68
C ILE A 11 -1.78 0.32 -5.87
N LEU A 12 -0.84 1.05 -5.26
CA LEU A 12 -0.76 2.50 -5.42
C LEU A 12 -0.53 2.85 -6.91
N LEU A 13 0.42 2.16 -7.55
CA LEU A 13 0.73 2.38 -8.96
C LEU A 13 -0.49 2.11 -9.84
N SER A 14 -1.19 1.00 -9.61
CA SER A 14 -2.38 0.65 -10.39
C SER A 14 -3.50 1.66 -10.23
N SER A 15 -3.68 2.19 -9.01
CA SER A 15 -4.72 3.19 -8.76
C SER A 15 -4.42 4.49 -9.51
N ILE A 16 -3.14 4.87 -9.59
CA ILE A 16 -2.74 6.11 -10.26
C ILE A 16 -2.77 5.95 -11.78
N GLY A 17 -2.29 4.82 -12.30
CA GLY A 17 -2.08 4.62 -13.72
C GLY A 17 -3.28 4.05 -14.47
N TRP A 18 -4.05 3.17 -13.83
CA TRP A 18 -5.09 2.41 -14.53
C TRP A 18 -6.48 2.51 -13.93
N GLY A 19 -6.60 2.91 -12.66
CA GLY A 19 -7.90 3.01 -12.01
C GLY A 19 -8.45 1.67 -11.52
N GLY A 20 -9.79 1.51 -11.58
CA GLY A 20 -10.45 0.26 -11.19
C GLY A 20 -10.52 0.03 -9.69
N THR A 21 -10.56 -1.24 -9.28
CA THR A 21 -10.70 -1.62 -7.87
C THR A 21 -9.62 -1.00 -6.97
N PRO A 22 -8.33 -0.89 -7.38
CA PRO A 22 -7.34 -0.21 -6.56
C PRO A 22 -7.71 1.24 -6.21
N VAL A 23 -8.31 1.99 -7.13
CA VAL A 23 -8.80 3.35 -6.83
C VAL A 23 -9.84 3.32 -5.72
N HIS A 24 -10.78 2.39 -5.82
CA HIS A 24 -11.85 2.28 -4.83
C HIS A 24 -11.29 1.94 -3.44
N CYS A 25 -10.24 1.11 -3.39
CA CYS A 25 -9.58 0.79 -2.12
C CYS A 25 -8.88 2.02 -1.53
N LEU A 26 -8.21 2.82 -2.35
CA LEU A 26 -7.59 4.07 -1.90
C LEU A 26 -8.63 5.08 -1.43
N ASP A 27 -9.76 5.15 -2.12
CA ASP A 27 -10.84 6.06 -1.74
C ASP A 27 -11.40 5.78 -0.36
N LEU A 28 -11.36 4.53 0.10
CA LEU A 28 -11.75 4.21 1.47
C LEU A 28 -10.89 4.97 2.47
N ALA A 29 -9.58 5.04 2.23
CA ALA A 29 -8.66 5.82 3.07
C ALA A 29 -8.85 7.32 2.86
N ARG A 30 -9.00 7.75 1.60
CA ARG A 30 -9.19 9.17 1.27
C ARG A 30 -10.43 9.74 1.95
N HIS A 31 -11.47 8.94 2.09
CA HIS A 31 -12.73 9.37 2.71
C HIS A 31 -12.81 9.03 4.21
N GLY A 32 -11.72 8.56 4.80
CA GLY A 32 -11.66 8.31 6.23
C GLY A 32 -12.38 7.07 6.72
N LYS A 33 -12.72 6.15 5.83
CA LYS A 33 -13.39 4.89 6.20
C LYS A 33 -12.40 3.85 6.72
N VAL A 34 -11.14 3.98 6.35
CA VAL A 34 -10.03 3.18 6.86
C VAL A 34 -8.86 4.11 7.11
N ASP A 35 -7.90 3.69 7.95
CA ASP A 35 -6.66 4.43 8.21
C ASP A 35 -5.58 3.88 7.28
N GLY A 36 -5.21 4.65 6.25
CA GLY A 36 -4.19 4.23 5.28
C GLY A 36 -2.79 4.57 5.76
N LEU A 37 -1.88 3.60 5.70
CA LEU A 37 -0.48 3.75 6.08
C LEU A 37 0.43 3.57 4.89
N THR A 38 1.59 4.24 4.93
CA THR A 38 2.70 3.99 4.01
C THR A 38 4.01 4.28 4.74
N CYS A 39 5.13 4.14 4.04
CA CYS A 39 6.45 4.51 4.54
C CYS A 39 7.24 5.11 3.39
N MET A 40 8.34 5.78 3.72
CA MET A 40 9.17 6.42 2.70
C MET A 40 9.71 5.43 1.68
N GLU A 41 10.02 4.21 2.12
CA GLU A 41 10.53 3.15 1.25
C GLU A 41 9.51 2.77 0.17
N ILE A 42 8.23 2.67 0.54
CA ILE A 42 7.15 2.41 -0.41
C ILE A 42 7.00 3.61 -1.36
N LEU A 43 7.01 4.82 -0.82
CA LEU A 43 6.86 6.04 -1.63
C LEU A 43 8.00 6.22 -2.62
N ARG A 44 9.23 5.89 -2.24
CA ARG A 44 10.39 5.96 -3.15
C ARG A 44 10.26 4.94 -4.28
N GLU A 45 9.83 3.73 -3.97
CA GLU A 45 9.59 2.72 -4.99
C GLU A 45 8.48 3.17 -5.94
N LEU A 46 7.42 3.77 -5.41
CA LEU A 46 6.32 4.31 -6.21
C LEU A 46 6.81 5.42 -7.14
N GLU A 47 7.61 6.35 -6.62
CA GLU A 47 8.18 7.44 -7.42
C GLU A 47 9.00 6.89 -8.59
N ASP A 48 9.83 5.90 -8.31
CA ASP A 48 10.66 5.26 -9.33
C ASP A 48 9.80 4.61 -10.42
N LYS A 49 8.75 3.91 -10.04
CA LYS A 49 7.85 3.26 -11.00
C LYS A 49 7.00 4.26 -11.78
N LEU A 50 6.56 5.35 -11.17
CA LEU A 50 5.84 6.40 -11.88
C LEU A 50 6.74 7.06 -12.93
N THR A 51 8.01 7.23 -12.62
CA THR A 51 8.99 7.76 -13.56
C THR A 51 9.24 6.79 -14.71
N THR A 52 9.57 5.53 -14.39
CA THR A 52 10.04 4.56 -15.39
C THR A 52 8.90 3.93 -16.19
N LYS A 53 7.74 3.73 -15.59
CA LYS A 53 6.61 3.04 -16.26
C LYS A 53 5.58 3.99 -16.84
N LEU A 54 5.34 5.13 -16.20
CA LEU A 54 4.31 6.07 -16.62
C LEU A 54 4.86 7.41 -17.12
N ASN A 55 6.17 7.58 -17.07
CA ASN A 55 6.84 8.78 -17.56
C ASN A 55 6.28 10.08 -16.96
N PHE A 56 6.01 10.07 -15.67
CA PHE A 56 5.45 11.24 -14.98
C PHE A 56 6.39 12.43 -15.04
N SER A 57 5.82 13.61 -15.31
CA SER A 57 6.52 14.87 -15.20
C SER A 57 6.72 15.25 -13.73
N SER A 58 7.59 16.26 -13.50
CA SER A 58 7.78 16.80 -12.14
C SER A 58 6.48 17.32 -11.54
N THR A 59 5.63 17.95 -12.34
CA THR A 59 4.34 18.48 -11.89
C THR A 59 3.38 17.36 -11.54
N GLU A 60 3.26 16.35 -12.41
CA GLU A 60 2.42 15.18 -12.14
C GLU A 60 2.86 14.45 -10.88
N MET A 61 4.18 14.31 -10.68
CA MET A 61 4.74 13.67 -9.51
C MET A 61 4.39 14.45 -8.23
N ALA A 62 4.59 15.78 -8.27
CA ALA A 62 4.30 16.63 -7.11
C ALA A 62 2.81 16.56 -6.72
N ASP A 63 1.93 16.63 -7.71
CA ASP A 63 0.48 16.59 -7.48
C ASP A 63 0.05 15.24 -6.89
N THR A 64 0.61 14.14 -7.42
CA THR A 64 0.29 12.80 -6.94
C THR A 64 0.72 12.61 -5.49
N PHE A 65 1.94 13.01 -5.14
CA PHE A 65 2.44 12.84 -3.78
C PHE A 65 1.76 13.78 -2.79
N GLU A 66 1.36 14.96 -3.23
CA GLU A 66 0.57 15.85 -2.39
C GLU A 66 -0.78 15.21 -2.03
N ASP A 67 -1.46 14.59 -3.01
CA ASP A 67 -2.71 13.87 -2.78
C ASP A 67 -2.50 12.71 -1.79
N LEU A 68 -1.50 11.87 -2.03
CA LEU A 68 -1.25 10.71 -1.17
C LEU A 68 -0.93 11.13 0.27
N ARG A 69 -0.11 12.15 0.45
CA ARG A 69 0.24 12.65 1.80
C ARG A 69 -0.96 13.24 2.51
N GLY A 70 -2.00 13.60 1.78
CA GLY A 70 -3.22 14.14 2.37
C GLY A 70 -4.04 13.11 3.12
N PHE A 71 -3.88 11.81 2.84
CA PHE A 71 -4.67 10.78 3.48
C PHE A 71 -3.90 9.52 3.89
N LEU A 72 -2.63 9.37 3.50
CA LEU A 72 -1.81 8.26 3.97
C LEU A 72 -0.90 8.73 5.10
N ARG A 73 -0.91 8.00 6.19
CA ARG A 73 -0.06 8.27 7.34
C ARG A 73 1.31 7.61 7.11
N ILE A 74 2.40 8.39 7.25
CA ILE A 74 3.74 7.89 6.97
C ILE A 74 4.33 7.26 8.23
N ILE A 75 4.69 5.99 8.14
CA ILE A 75 5.27 5.20 9.24
C ILE A 75 6.76 5.08 8.99
N LYS A 76 7.57 5.33 10.03
CA LYS A 76 9.01 5.15 9.94
C LYS A 76 9.39 3.71 10.28
N ILE A 77 10.10 3.04 9.36
CA ILE A 77 10.56 1.67 9.57
C ILE A 77 12.09 1.63 9.59
N ASN A 78 12.64 0.58 10.20
CA ASN A 78 14.08 0.41 10.35
C ASN A 78 14.71 -0.53 9.33
N ASN A 79 13.89 -1.17 8.48
CA ASN A 79 14.36 -2.10 7.43
C ASN A 79 15.12 -3.30 7.99
N THR A 80 14.67 -3.84 9.12
CA THR A 80 15.30 -4.98 9.78
C THR A 80 14.52 -6.29 9.63
N LEU A 81 13.24 -6.22 9.26
CA LEU A 81 12.40 -7.41 9.16
C LEU A 81 12.78 -8.24 7.92
N LYS A 82 12.89 -9.57 8.10
CA LYS A 82 13.21 -10.53 7.05
C LYS A 82 12.18 -11.65 7.08
N VAL A 83 11.16 -11.57 6.23
CA VAL A 83 10.05 -12.52 6.19
C VAL A 83 9.87 -13.14 4.81
N VAL A 84 9.97 -12.33 3.75
CA VAL A 84 9.68 -12.78 2.39
C VAL A 84 10.97 -13.18 1.69
N ASP A 85 11.38 -14.45 1.85
CA ASP A 85 12.64 -14.93 1.25
C ASP A 85 12.63 -14.86 -0.28
N ALA A 86 11.47 -15.11 -0.89
CA ALA A 86 11.35 -15.13 -2.35
C ALA A 86 11.52 -13.73 -2.96
N ASP A 87 11.17 -12.68 -2.22
CA ASP A 87 11.31 -11.30 -2.68
C ASP A 87 11.55 -10.39 -1.48
N PRO A 88 12.83 -10.14 -1.14
CA PRO A 88 13.16 -9.28 0.00
C PRO A 88 12.61 -7.86 -0.10
N ASP A 89 12.31 -7.37 -1.31
CA ASP A 89 11.71 -6.04 -1.46
C ASP A 89 10.30 -5.96 -0.85
N ASP A 90 9.63 -7.10 -0.66
CA ASP A 90 8.32 -7.16 -0.02
C ASP A 90 8.39 -7.05 1.50
N ASP A 91 9.57 -7.22 2.10
CA ASP A 91 9.73 -7.13 3.56
C ASP A 91 9.31 -5.76 4.10
N LYS A 92 9.57 -4.68 3.35
CA LYS A 92 9.18 -3.34 3.79
C LYS A 92 7.67 -3.17 3.93
N ILE A 93 6.90 -3.88 3.09
CA ILE A 93 5.42 -3.84 3.15
C ILE A 93 4.97 -4.44 4.49
N ILE A 94 5.50 -5.61 4.84
CA ILE A 94 5.16 -6.28 6.09
C ILE A 94 5.66 -5.47 7.28
N GLU A 95 6.88 -4.95 7.21
CA GLU A 95 7.43 -4.15 8.31
C GLU A 95 6.61 -2.88 8.56
N CYS A 96 6.19 -2.19 7.50
CA CYS A 96 5.32 -1.03 7.62
C CYS A 96 4.03 -1.40 8.36
N ALA A 97 3.43 -2.54 8.01
CA ALA A 97 2.21 -3.00 8.65
C ALA A 97 2.42 -3.36 10.12
N VAL A 98 3.53 -4.03 10.43
CA VAL A 98 3.84 -4.40 11.83
C VAL A 98 4.08 -3.15 12.68
N VAL A 99 4.93 -2.24 12.22
CA VAL A 99 5.26 -1.02 12.98
C VAL A 99 4.04 -0.12 13.13
N GLY A 100 3.20 -0.04 12.11
CA GLY A 100 1.99 0.78 12.14
C GLY A 100 0.78 0.11 12.77
N SER A 101 0.93 -1.12 13.28
CA SER A 101 -0.17 -1.91 13.87
C SER A 101 -1.34 -2.07 12.90
N ALA A 102 -1.04 -2.34 11.64
CA ALA A 102 -2.05 -2.51 10.60
C ALA A 102 -2.89 -3.77 10.84
N THR A 103 -4.11 -3.75 10.36
CA THR A 103 -5.00 -4.91 10.35
C THR A 103 -4.94 -5.64 9.02
N HIS A 104 -4.58 -4.93 7.95
CA HIS A 104 -4.61 -5.46 6.59
C HIS A 104 -3.43 -4.96 5.77
N ILE A 105 -3.00 -5.80 4.82
CA ILE A 105 -2.14 -5.42 3.71
C ILE A 105 -2.93 -5.72 2.43
N VAL A 106 -3.06 -4.74 1.54
CA VAL A 106 -3.70 -4.92 0.23
C VAL A 106 -2.61 -5.06 -0.81
N THR A 107 -2.60 -6.19 -1.52
CA THR A 107 -1.56 -6.51 -2.51
C THR A 107 -2.11 -7.39 -3.63
N GLY A 108 -1.42 -7.39 -4.76
CA GLY A 108 -1.64 -8.36 -5.84
C GLY A 108 -0.50 -9.34 -5.98
N ASP A 109 0.54 -9.23 -5.15
CA ASP A 109 1.72 -10.08 -5.24
C ASP A 109 1.45 -11.45 -4.62
N HIS A 110 1.64 -12.51 -5.41
CA HIS A 110 1.35 -13.86 -4.95
C HIS A 110 2.28 -14.32 -3.81
N HIS A 111 3.51 -13.80 -3.70
CA HIS A 111 4.39 -14.12 -2.58
C HIS A 111 3.81 -13.63 -1.26
N LEU A 112 3.30 -12.39 -1.24
CA LEU A 112 2.65 -11.85 -0.06
C LEU A 112 1.31 -12.55 0.20
N LEU A 113 0.49 -12.74 -0.84
CA LEU A 113 -0.81 -13.40 -0.69
C LEU A 113 -0.68 -14.82 -0.18
N SER A 114 0.40 -15.54 -0.52
CA SER A 114 0.61 -16.91 -0.06
C SER A 114 0.87 -16.98 1.45
N ILE A 115 1.32 -15.90 2.07
CA ILE A 115 1.48 -15.84 3.54
C ILE A 115 0.09 -15.81 4.21
N GLY A 116 -0.87 -15.09 3.62
CA GLY A 116 -2.25 -15.03 4.07
C GLY A 116 -2.46 -14.19 5.32
N ILE A 117 -1.84 -14.58 6.42
CA ILE A 117 -1.92 -13.85 7.70
C ILE A 117 -0.53 -13.80 8.30
N TYR A 118 -0.09 -12.61 8.74
CA TYR A 118 1.17 -12.43 9.43
C TYR A 118 0.93 -11.64 10.72
N GLN A 119 1.15 -12.26 11.89
CA GLN A 119 0.95 -11.61 13.19
C GLN A 119 -0.42 -10.90 13.26
N GLU A 120 -1.48 -11.61 12.89
CA GLU A 120 -2.86 -11.13 12.85
C GLU A 120 -3.14 -10.10 11.75
N ILE A 121 -2.16 -9.73 10.93
CA ILE A 121 -2.36 -8.86 9.78
C ILE A 121 -2.87 -9.72 8.62
N GLN A 122 -4.06 -9.41 8.10
CA GLN A 122 -4.62 -10.11 6.96
C GLN A 122 -4.04 -9.56 5.66
N ILE A 123 -3.54 -10.45 4.81
CA ILE A 123 -2.98 -10.07 3.51
C ILE A 123 -4.00 -10.46 2.45
N VAL A 124 -4.57 -9.45 1.77
CA VAL A 124 -5.73 -9.64 0.91
C VAL A 124 -5.57 -8.92 -0.42
N THR A 125 -6.36 -9.36 -1.41
CA THR A 125 -6.42 -8.65 -2.70
C THR A 125 -7.25 -7.38 -2.57
N ALA A 126 -7.11 -6.48 -3.56
CA ALA A 126 -7.92 -5.27 -3.62
C ALA A 126 -9.41 -5.61 -3.69
N ALA A 127 -9.77 -6.63 -4.49
CA ALA A 127 -11.18 -7.05 -4.62
C ALA A 127 -11.76 -7.52 -3.29
N ASP A 128 -11.02 -8.36 -2.56
CA ASP A 128 -11.49 -8.87 -1.27
C ASP A 128 -11.59 -7.76 -0.24
N PHE A 129 -10.61 -6.86 -0.21
CA PHE A 129 -10.62 -5.74 0.73
C PHE A 129 -11.81 -4.81 0.46
N TYR A 130 -12.03 -4.48 -0.80
CA TYR A 130 -13.15 -3.61 -1.17
C TYR A 130 -14.48 -4.24 -0.82
N THR A 131 -14.65 -5.53 -1.10
CA THR A 131 -15.88 -6.25 -0.73
C THR A 131 -16.12 -6.20 0.78
N GLN A 132 -15.05 -6.32 1.56
CA GLN A 132 -15.14 -6.36 3.03
C GLN A 132 -15.51 -5.00 3.62
N PHE A 133 -15.04 -3.90 3.06
CA PHE A 133 -15.13 -2.58 3.67
C PHE A 133 -15.86 -1.51 2.84
N SER A 134 -16.47 -1.88 1.73
CA SER A 134 -17.12 -0.91 0.83
C SER A 134 -18.49 -0.45 1.28
N ARG A 135 -18.97 -0.93 2.40
CA ARG A 135 -20.31 -0.62 2.88
C ARG A 135 -20.38 0.67 3.68
#